data_f4b6e5e2324605d91fdefcfdbaa7ef60
#
_entry.id   f4b6e5e2324605d91fdefcfdbaa7ef60
#
_cell.length_a   1.000
_cell.length_b   1.000
_cell.length_c   1.000
_cell.angle_alpha   90.00
_cell.angle_beta   90.00
_cell.angle_gamma   90.00
#
_symmetry.space_group_name_H-M   'P 1'
#
loop_
_entity.id
_entity.type
_entity.pdbx_description
1 polymer ?
#
loop_
_entity_poly.entity_id
_entity_poly.type
_entity_poly.pdbx_seq_one_letter_code
_entity_poly.pdbx_strand_id
1 'polypeptide(L)'
;MTAKLDDVFSAIDQANAQDPTSQDGQPAALLYGQRMTQEQERLFPDASDVLRIASRGQHIERWKLRRDAYPMDRAGYLQWRVEQGRRHAERIAGIMADAGYGTAEIDEARRMLTKQGIKRDPEVQALEDIICFVFIRWYLGDFMAEQPDEKMPRIIEKTARKMSVEGRARVLEEFPMPEAFAQYFRD
;
A
#
# COMPACT_ATOMS: atom_id res chain seq x y z
N MET A 1 1.00 19.88 8.83
CA MET A 1 1.97 18.77 9.01
C MET A 1 3.11 19.26 9.91
N THR A 2 3.81 18.36 10.61
CA THR A 2 5.00 18.72 11.38
C THR A 2 6.20 18.81 10.46
N ALA A 3 7.22 19.64 10.79
CA ALA A 3 8.45 19.73 9.98
C ALA A 3 9.12 18.36 9.77
N LYS A 4 9.08 17.49 10.79
CA LYS A 4 9.59 16.11 10.68
C LYS A 4 8.86 15.27 9.63
N LEU A 5 7.54 15.37 9.54
CA LEU A 5 6.74 14.64 8.57
C LEU A 5 7.04 15.10 7.14
N ASP A 6 7.21 16.41 6.95
CA ASP A 6 7.56 16.98 5.65
C ASP A 6 8.96 16.52 5.19
N ASP A 7 9.93 16.45 6.11
CA ASP A 7 11.28 15.94 5.83
C ASP A 7 11.24 14.46 5.40
N VAL A 8 10.46 13.63 6.10
CA VAL A 8 10.27 12.21 5.76
C VAL A 8 9.61 12.05 4.39
N PHE A 9 8.55 12.81 4.11
CA PHE A 9 7.87 12.76 2.81
C PHE A 9 8.80 13.17 1.68
N SER A 10 9.58 14.24 1.88
CA SER A 10 10.58 14.67 0.90
C SER A 10 11.62 13.60 0.62
N ALA A 11 12.13 12.92 1.66
CA ALA A 11 13.10 11.83 1.50
C ALA A 11 12.51 10.61 0.76
N ILE A 12 11.25 10.23 1.07
CA ILE A 12 10.54 9.16 0.36
C ILE A 12 10.36 9.52 -1.12
N ASP A 13 9.93 10.75 -1.40
CA ASP A 13 9.70 11.22 -2.76
C ASP A 13 10.98 11.28 -3.58
N GLN A 14 12.07 11.79 -3.00
CA GLN A 14 13.38 11.81 -3.66
C GLN A 14 13.86 10.38 -3.99
N ALA A 15 13.66 9.42 -3.09
CA ALA A 15 13.98 8.02 -3.34
C ALA A 15 13.12 7.46 -4.48
N ASN A 16 11.80 7.67 -4.44
CA ASN A 16 10.86 7.15 -5.42
C ASN A 16 10.93 7.84 -6.79
N ALA A 17 11.40 9.08 -6.85
CA ALA A 17 11.65 9.80 -8.10
C ALA A 17 12.77 9.16 -8.96
N GLN A 18 13.56 8.24 -8.39
CA GLN A 18 14.59 7.50 -9.10
C GLN A 18 14.04 6.22 -9.79
N ASP A 19 12.75 5.93 -9.69
CA ASP A 19 12.16 4.77 -10.37
C ASP A 19 12.30 4.93 -11.90
N PRO A 20 12.99 3.99 -12.57
CA PRO A 20 13.15 4.04 -14.02
C PRO A 20 11.86 3.74 -14.79
N THR A 21 10.84 3.20 -14.10
CA THR A 21 9.53 2.92 -14.69
C THR A 21 8.67 4.17 -14.66
N SER A 22 8.07 4.53 -15.78
CA SER A 22 7.13 5.65 -15.86
C SER A 22 5.69 5.17 -15.94
N GLN A 23 4.81 5.84 -15.21
CA GLN A 23 3.35 5.69 -15.30
C GLN A 23 2.72 7.09 -15.28
N ASP A 24 1.80 7.36 -16.20
CA ASP A 24 1.12 8.67 -16.34
C ASP A 24 2.11 9.86 -16.41
N GLY A 25 3.28 9.66 -17.03
CA GLY A 25 4.30 10.69 -17.20
C GLY A 25 5.16 10.96 -15.96
N GLN A 26 5.04 10.18 -14.90
CA GLN A 26 5.82 10.30 -13.65
C GLN A 26 6.52 8.98 -13.30
N PRO A 27 7.58 8.99 -12.46
CA PRO A 27 8.14 7.78 -11.88
C PRO A 27 7.07 6.97 -11.14
N ALA A 28 6.89 5.69 -11.48
CA ALA A 28 5.75 4.88 -11.04
C ALA A 28 5.67 4.76 -9.50
N ALA A 29 6.82 4.61 -8.81
CA ALA A 29 6.82 4.53 -7.35
C ALA A 29 6.47 5.87 -6.69
N LEU A 30 6.87 7.00 -7.28
CA LEU A 30 6.49 8.33 -6.79
C LEU A 30 4.97 8.54 -6.91
N LEU A 31 4.42 8.27 -8.10
CA LEU A 31 2.98 8.37 -8.35
C LEU A 31 2.18 7.47 -7.39
N TYR A 32 2.64 6.23 -7.18
CA TYR A 32 2.00 5.32 -6.23
C TYR A 32 1.98 5.89 -4.81
N GLY A 33 3.10 6.42 -4.31
CA GLY A 33 3.17 7.08 -2.99
C GLY A 33 2.21 8.26 -2.87
N GLN A 34 2.08 9.09 -3.91
CA GLN A 34 1.12 10.20 -3.96
C GLN A 34 -0.33 9.72 -3.88
N ARG A 35 -0.70 8.69 -4.65
CA ARG A 35 -2.03 8.06 -4.62
C ARG A 35 -2.34 7.46 -3.25
N MET A 36 -1.36 6.82 -2.61
CA MET A 36 -1.49 6.31 -1.24
C MET A 36 -1.75 7.42 -0.23
N THR A 37 -1.05 8.55 -0.31
CA THR A 37 -1.28 9.72 0.55
C THR A 37 -2.66 10.30 0.32
N GLN A 38 -3.07 10.47 -0.93
CA GLN A 38 -4.40 11.00 -1.27
C GLN A 38 -5.53 10.14 -0.67
N GLU A 39 -5.46 8.82 -0.77
CA GLU A 39 -6.47 7.95 -0.16
C GLU A 39 -6.36 7.94 1.37
N GLN A 40 -5.17 8.02 1.94
CA GLN A 40 -4.97 8.09 3.38
C GLN A 40 -5.64 9.35 3.96
N GLU A 41 -5.39 10.53 3.38
CA GLU A 41 -5.99 11.80 3.83
C GLU A 41 -7.50 11.79 3.71
N ARG A 42 -8.04 11.16 2.67
CA ARG A 42 -9.48 11.05 2.43
C ARG A 42 -10.18 10.08 3.37
N LEU A 43 -9.57 8.92 3.62
CA LEU A 43 -10.15 7.84 4.42
C LEU A 43 -9.91 8.04 5.92
N PHE A 44 -8.74 8.53 6.28
CA PHE A 44 -8.26 8.66 7.66
C PHE A 44 -7.57 10.02 7.86
N PRO A 45 -8.31 11.13 7.86
CA PRO A 45 -7.74 12.49 7.96
C PRO A 45 -6.99 12.71 9.29
N ASP A 46 -7.42 12.05 10.37
CA ASP A 46 -6.83 12.15 11.71
C ASP A 46 -5.76 11.07 11.98
N ALA A 47 -5.21 10.45 10.92
CA ALA A 47 -4.19 9.43 11.04
C ALA A 47 -2.94 9.91 11.79
N SER A 48 -2.28 8.98 12.49
CA SER A 48 -0.96 9.23 13.07
C SER A 48 0.08 9.56 12.00
N ASP A 49 1.16 10.25 12.38
CA ASP A 49 2.31 10.48 11.48
C ASP A 49 2.87 9.15 10.97
N VAL A 50 2.85 8.09 11.81
CA VAL A 50 3.33 6.75 11.44
C VAL A 50 2.50 6.14 10.32
N LEU A 51 1.16 6.19 10.41
CA LEU A 51 0.29 5.70 9.33
C LEU A 51 0.45 6.53 8.04
N ARG A 52 0.61 7.85 8.15
CA ARG A 52 0.88 8.73 6.99
C ARG A 52 2.19 8.35 6.29
N ILE A 53 3.26 8.14 7.07
CA ILE A 53 4.57 7.72 6.56
C ILE A 53 4.50 6.32 5.94
N ALA A 54 3.87 5.36 6.64
CA ALA A 54 3.72 4.00 6.13
C ALA A 54 2.92 3.97 4.82
N SER A 55 1.89 4.82 4.69
CA SER A 55 1.12 4.96 3.45
C SER A 55 2.00 5.50 2.31
N ARG A 56 2.67 6.63 2.50
CA ARG A 56 3.55 7.24 1.48
C ARG A 56 4.65 6.30 1.05
N GLY A 57 5.28 5.58 2.00
CA GLY A 57 6.44 4.73 1.80
C GLY A 57 6.13 3.27 1.48
N GLN A 58 4.87 2.87 1.35
CA GLN A 58 4.42 1.48 1.25
C GLN A 58 5.09 0.70 0.11
N HIS A 59 5.48 1.35 -0.99
CA HIS A 59 6.23 0.79 -2.11
C HIS A 59 7.57 1.49 -2.35
N ILE A 60 8.19 2.07 -1.31
CA ILE A 60 9.46 2.78 -1.46
C ILE A 60 10.51 1.89 -2.15
N GLU A 61 11.12 2.44 -3.21
CA GLU A 61 12.19 1.78 -3.98
C GLU A 61 11.85 0.34 -4.43
N ARG A 62 10.55 0.04 -4.66
CA ARG A 62 10.07 -1.32 -4.98
C ARG A 62 10.75 -1.95 -6.20
N TRP A 63 11.13 -1.16 -7.21
CA TRP A 63 11.80 -1.62 -8.43
C TRP A 63 13.20 -2.22 -8.19
N LYS A 64 13.84 -1.87 -7.08
CA LYS A 64 15.18 -2.37 -6.74
C LYS A 64 15.22 -3.87 -6.44
N LEU A 65 14.09 -4.49 -6.13
CA LEU A 65 13.97 -5.94 -5.96
C LEU A 65 13.01 -6.50 -7.01
N ARG A 66 13.57 -6.97 -8.10
CA ARG A 66 12.79 -7.50 -9.22
C ARG A 66 12.13 -8.82 -8.87
N ARG A 67 10.92 -9.06 -9.45
CA ARG A 67 10.18 -10.30 -9.24
C ARG A 67 10.91 -11.51 -9.83
N ASP A 68 11.59 -11.35 -10.93
CA ASP A 68 12.35 -12.40 -11.64
C ASP A 68 13.63 -12.83 -10.91
N ALA A 69 14.05 -12.15 -9.84
CA ALA A 69 15.09 -12.61 -8.93
C ALA A 69 14.65 -13.79 -8.02
N TYR A 70 13.36 -14.19 -8.10
CA TYR A 70 12.77 -15.27 -7.31
C TYR A 70 12.05 -16.27 -8.23
N PRO A 71 11.89 -17.54 -7.85
CA PRO A 71 11.13 -18.51 -8.63
C PRO A 71 9.76 -17.99 -9.06
N MET A 72 9.38 -18.23 -10.32
CA MET A 72 8.11 -17.71 -10.90
C MET A 72 6.89 -18.56 -10.53
N ASP A 73 6.95 -19.27 -9.42
CA ASP A 73 5.86 -20.00 -8.78
C ASP A 73 5.24 -19.24 -7.60
N ARG A 74 4.26 -19.89 -6.93
CA ARG A 74 3.60 -19.31 -5.75
C ARG A 74 4.54 -19.13 -4.56
N ALA A 75 5.44 -20.05 -4.32
CA ALA A 75 6.37 -20.00 -3.19
C ALA A 75 7.36 -18.83 -3.36
N GLY A 76 7.97 -18.72 -4.54
CA GLY A 76 8.85 -17.60 -4.88
C GLY A 76 8.14 -16.25 -4.85
N TYR A 77 6.85 -16.20 -5.26
CA TYR A 77 6.05 -14.99 -5.13
C TYR A 77 5.85 -14.56 -3.66
N LEU A 78 5.57 -15.50 -2.78
CA LEU A 78 5.41 -15.21 -1.36
C LEU A 78 6.72 -14.76 -0.72
N GLN A 79 7.84 -15.42 -1.03
CA GLN A 79 9.18 -15.03 -0.58
C GLN A 79 9.53 -13.60 -1.03
N TRP A 80 9.34 -13.31 -2.31
CA TRP A 80 9.56 -11.97 -2.86
C TRP A 80 8.72 -10.91 -2.16
N ARG A 81 7.44 -11.18 -1.90
CA ARG A 81 6.56 -10.23 -1.19
C ARG A 81 7.01 -9.95 0.24
N VAL A 82 7.42 -10.99 0.96
CA VAL A 82 7.93 -10.84 2.34
C VAL A 82 9.19 -10.00 2.36
N GLU A 83 10.12 -10.29 1.44
CA GLU A 83 11.37 -9.53 1.34
C GLU A 83 11.14 -8.08 0.90
N GLN A 84 10.19 -7.82 0.00
CA GLN A 84 9.78 -6.45 -0.34
C GLN A 84 9.29 -5.69 0.90
N GLY A 85 8.38 -6.28 1.67
CA GLY A 85 7.87 -5.66 2.89
C GLY A 85 8.98 -5.35 3.90
N ARG A 86 9.93 -6.29 4.09
CA ARG A 86 11.08 -6.09 4.96
C ARG A 86 11.97 -4.93 4.49
N ARG A 87 12.27 -4.86 3.19
CA ARG A 87 13.10 -3.77 2.60
C ARG A 87 12.43 -2.40 2.72
N HIS A 88 11.12 -2.32 2.45
CA HIS A 88 10.36 -1.09 2.64
C HIS A 88 10.40 -0.64 4.10
N ALA A 89 10.18 -1.56 5.04
CA ALA A 89 10.20 -1.28 6.47
C ALA A 89 11.56 -0.75 6.94
N GLU A 90 12.67 -1.39 6.55
CA GLU A 90 14.01 -0.94 6.93
C GLU A 90 14.38 0.40 6.28
N ARG A 91 14.00 0.61 5.01
CA ARG A 91 14.26 1.88 4.34
C ARG A 91 13.51 3.04 4.99
N ILE A 92 12.23 2.85 5.30
CA ILE A 92 11.42 3.85 6.02
C ILE A 92 11.95 4.08 7.43
N ALA A 93 12.34 3.02 8.15
CA ALA A 93 12.94 3.14 9.47
C ALA A 93 14.19 4.02 9.48
N GLY A 94 15.08 3.87 8.50
CA GLY A 94 16.25 4.73 8.33
C GLY A 94 15.87 6.19 8.11
N ILE A 95 14.93 6.46 7.20
CA ILE A 95 14.46 7.83 6.91
C ILE A 95 13.82 8.47 8.16
N MET A 96 13.00 7.72 8.90
CA MET A 96 12.39 8.20 10.14
C MET A 96 13.42 8.49 11.22
N ALA A 97 14.44 7.64 11.36
CA ALA A 97 15.54 7.87 12.31
C ALA A 97 16.32 9.14 11.99
N ASP A 98 16.65 9.37 10.71
CA ASP A 98 17.34 10.56 10.22
C ASP A 98 16.51 11.85 10.49
N ALA A 99 15.17 11.75 10.41
CA ALA A 99 14.24 12.84 10.74
C ALA A 99 13.98 12.99 12.25
N GLY A 100 14.56 12.13 13.11
CA GLY A 100 14.46 12.23 14.56
C GLY A 100 13.17 11.67 15.16
N TYR A 101 12.53 10.69 14.52
CA TYR A 101 11.45 9.90 15.14
C TYR A 101 12.01 8.96 16.20
N GLY A 102 11.19 8.67 17.22
CA GLY A 102 11.56 7.77 18.32
C GLY A 102 11.50 6.29 17.91
N THR A 103 12.21 5.45 18.65
CA THR A 103 12.27 3.99 18.38
C THR A 103 10.88 3.34 18.36
N ALA A 104 9.97 3.75 19.24
CA ALA A 104 8.60 3.21 19.28
C ALA A 104 7.82 3.48 17.98
N GLU A 105 7.90 4.71 17.44
CA GLU A 105 7.26 5.12 16.19
C GLU A 105 7.87 4.37 14.99
N ILE A 106 9.20 4.22 14.97
CA ILE A 106 9.91 3.47 13.94
C ILE A 106 9.52 1.99 13.94
N ASP A 107 9.44 1.36 15.12
CA ASP A 107 9.04 -0.05 15.24
C ASP A 107 7.57 -0.24 14.84
N GLU A 108 6.72 0.74 15.09
CA GLU A 108 5.34 0.72 14.63
C GLU A 108 5.25 0.80 13.10
N ALA A 109 6.01 1.69 12.46
CA ALA A 109 6.10 1.75 11.00
C ALA A 109 6.59 0.41 10.40
N ARG A 110 7.58 -0.25 11.03
CA ARG A 110 8.03 -1.59 10.63
C ARG A 110 6.91 -2.63 10.72
N ARG A 111 6.15 -2.63 11.81
CA ARG A 111 5.01 -3.55 11.99
C ARG A 111 3.95 -3.34 10.91
N MET A 112 3.58 -2.08 10.62
CA MET A 112 2.62 -1.73 9.58
C MET A 112 3.08 -2.21 8.20
N LEU A 113 4.30 -1.86 7.78
CA LEU A 113 4.84 -2.20 6.45
C LEU A 113 5.06 -3.71 6.25
N THR A 114 5.32 -4.45 7.35
CA THR A 114 5.38 -5.92 7.33
C THR A 114 4.04 -6.59 7.62
N LYS A 115 2.96 -5.81 7.78
CA LYS A 115 1.57 -6.27 8.00
C LYS A 115 1.39 -7.14 9.25
N GLN A 116 2.16 -6.86 10.30
CA GLN A 116 2.01 -7.54 11.57
C GLN A 116 0.82 -6.98 12.34
N GLY A 117 -0.12 -7.83 12.68
CA GLY A 117 -1.31 -7.42 13.43
C GLY A 117 -2.53 -7.07 12.58
N ILE A 118 -2.52 -7.32 11.27
CA ILE A 118 -3.70 -7.12 10.41
C ILE A 118 -4.94 -7.77 11.06
N LYS A 119 -6.09 -7.11 11.01
CA LYS A 119 -7.36 -7.48 11.70
C LYS A 119 -7.36 -7.31 13.24
N ARG A 120 -6.23 -6.96 13.87
CA ARG A 120 -6.11 -6.77 15.31
C ARG A 120 -5.67 -5.36 15.72
N ASP A 121 -4.83 -4.76 14.89
CA ASP A 121 -4.31 -3.41 15.07
C ASP A 121 -5.06 -2.46 14.12
N PRO A 122 -5.74 -1.42 14.63
CA PRO A 122 -6.55 -0.52 13.79
C PRO A 122 -5.73 0.20 12.72
N GLU A 123 -4.50 0.64 13.02
CA GLU A 123 -3.69 1.38 12.04
C GLU A 123 -3.08 0.45 10.98
N VAL A 124 -2.69 -0.78 11.36
CA VAL A 124 -2.27 -1.80 10.37
C VAL A 124 -3.44 -2.15 9.44
N GLN A 125 -4.67 -2.23 9.98
CA GLN A 125 -5.87 -2.45 9.20
C GLN A 125 -6.19 -1.25 8.30
N ALA A 126 -6.06 -0.03 8.82
CA ALA A 126 -6.25 1.19 8.03
C ALA A 126 -5.29 1.27 6.83
N LEU A 127 -4.02 0.92 7.04
CA LEU A 127 -3.06 0.84 5.92
C LEU A 127 -3.50 -0.18 4.85
N GLU A 128 -4.02 -1.34 5.24
CA GLU A 128 -4.51 -2.33 4.27
C GLU A 128 -5.75 -1.84 3.53
N ASP A 129 -6.66 -1.13 4.20
CA ASP A 129 -7.81 -0.49 3.55
C ASP A 129 -7.37 0.56 2.52
N ILE A 130 -6.42 1.44 2.88
CA ILE A 130 -5.84 2.42 1.96
C ILE A 130 -5.25 1.73 0.72
N ILE A 131 -4.45 0.67 0.91
CA ILE A 131 -3.87 -0.11 -0.19
C ILE A 131 -4.95 -0.66 -1.12
N CYS A 132 -6.03 -1.21 -0.56
CA CYS A 132 -7.13 -1.76 -1.34
C CYS A 132 -7.89 -0.67 -2.12
N PHE A 133 -8.14 0.49 -1.50
CA PHE A 133 -8.76 1.63 -2.18
C PHE A 133 -7.91 2.14 -3.34
N VAL A 134 -6.59 2.31 -3.12
CA VAL A 134 -5.66 2.69 -4.19
C VAL A 134 -5.69 1.67 -5.34
N PHE A 135 -5.67 0.38 -5.03
CA PHE A 135 -5.78 -0.68 -6.04
C PHE A 135 -7.09 -0.56 -6.84
N ILE A 136 -8.24 -0.45 -6.15
CA ILE A 136 -9.56 -0.41 -6.81
C ILE A 136 -9.69 0.84 -7.68
N ARG A 137 -9.23 2.01 -7.20
CA ARG A 137 -9.41 3.29 -7.89
C ARG A 137 -8.53 3.48 -9.11
N TRP A 138 -7.26 3.09 -9.02
CA TRP A 138 -6.28 3.43 -10.08
C TRP A 138 -5.68 2.25 -10.82
N TYR A 139 -5.78 1.04 -10.29
CA TYR A 139 -5.07 -0.10 -10.84
C TYR A 139 -5.97 -1.27 -11.25
N LEU A 140 -7.17 -1.36 -10.70
CA LEU A 140 -8.07 -2.49 -10.97
C LEU A 140 -8.49 -2.56 -12.44
N GLY A 141 -8.78 -1.40 -13.06
CA GLY A 141 -9.21 -1.34 -14.46
C GLY A 141 -8.16 -1.91 -15.42
N ASP A 142 -6.93 -1.40 -15.34
CA ASP A 142 -5.82 -1.88 -16.17
C ASP A 142 -5.48 -3.33 -15.86
N PHE A 143 -5.49 -3.70 -14.57
CA PHE A 143 -5.24 -5.06 -14.13
C PHE A 143 -6.29 -6.05 -14.68
N MET A 144 -7.57 -5.66 -14.74
CA MET A 144 -8.63 -6.47 -15.34
C MET A 144 -8.40 -6.67 -16.85
N ALA A 145 -7.94 -5.65 -17.56
CA ALA A 145 -7.66 -5.76 -18.98
C ALA A 145 -6.52 -6.74 -19.31
N GLU A 146 -5.61 -6.96 -18.36
CA GLU A 146 -4.44 -7.84 -18.51
C GLU A 146 -4.68 -9.28 -18.01
N GLN A 147 -5.73 -9.53 -17.22
CA GLN A 147 -5.98 -10.83 -16.61
C GLN A 147 -7.14 -11.56 -17.27
N PRO A 148 -7.11 -12.89 -17.34
CA PRO A 148 -8.29 -13.69 -17.75
C PRO A 148 -9.47 -13.45 -16.81
N ASP A 149 -10.68 -13.27 -17.39
CA ASP A 149 -11.93 -13.00 -16.65
C ASP A 149 -12.20 -13.99 -15.52
N GLU A 150 -11.87 -15.26 -15.72
CA GLU A 150 -12.06 -16.36 -14.74
C GLU A 150 -11.25 -16.16 -13.44
N LYS A 151 -10.18 -15.38 -13.45
CA LYS A 151 -9.37 -15.09 -12.25
C LYS A 151 -9.91 -13.91 -11.43
N MET A 152 -10.72 -13.06 -12.06
CA MET A 152 -11.16 -11.81 -11.44
C MET A 152 -11.99 -12.01 -10.16
N PRO A 153 -12.99 -12.91 -10.10
CA PRO A 153 -13.75 -13.14 -8.86
C PRO A 153 -12.86 -13.45 -7.66
N ARG A 154 -11.85 -14.32 -7.86
CA ARG A 154 -10.92 -14.70 -6.80
C ARG A 154 -10.00 -13.54 -6.35
N ILE A 155 -9.65 -12.64 -7.27
CA ILE A 155 -8.81 -11.48 -6.96
C ILE A 155 -9.61 -10.45 -6.16
N ILE A 156 -10.85 -10.18 -6.58
CA ILE A 156 -11.77 -9.29 -5.88
C ILE A 156 -12.10 -9.84 -4.47
N GLU A 157 -12.47 -11.12 -4.37
CA GLU A 157 -12.69 -11.78 -3.08
C GLU A 157 -11.50 -11.61 -2.12
N LYS A 158 -10.28 -11.87 -2.61
CA LYS A 158 -9.07 -11.69 -1.79
C LYS A 158 -8.83 -10.26 -1.39
N THR A 159 -9.18 -9.29 -2.23
CA THR A 159 -9.07 -7.87 -1.91
C THR A 159 -10.07 -7.51 -0.81
N ALA A 160 -11.35 -7.88 -0.97
CA ALA A 160 -12.39 -7.63 0.03
C ALA A 160 -12.05 -8.28 1.40
N ARG A 161 -11.56 -9.51 1.42
CA ARG A 161 -11.19 -10.22 2.66
C ARG A 161 -10.10 -9.53 3.48
N LYS A 162 -9.27 -8.71 2.88
CA LYS A 162 -8.22 -7.96 3.59
C LYS A 162 -8.76 -6.70 4.26
N MET A 163 -9.86 -6.16 3.76
CA MET A 163 -10.42 -4.90 4.21
C MET A 163 -11.18 -5.05 5.52
N SER A 164 -11.30 -3.95 6.26
CA SER A 164 -12.23 -3.82 7.38
C SER A 164 -13.68 -3.89 6.89
N VAL A 165 -14.63 -4.06 7.82
CA VAL A 165 -16.06 -4.00 7.52
C VAL A 165 -16.43 -2.63 6.97
N GLU A 166 -15.95 -1.58 7.62
CA GLU A 166 -16.16 -0.18 7.24
C GLU A 166 -15.55 0.12 5.86
N GLY A 167 -14.34 -0.38 5.61
CA GLY A 167 -13.68 -0.24 4.30
C GLY A 167 -14.48 -0.90 3.18
N ARG A 168 -15.01 -2.11 3.39
CA ARG A 168 -15.87 -2.79 2.41
C ARG A 168 -17.18 -2.06 2.15
N ALA A 169 -17.86 -1.59 3.20
CA ALA A 169 -19.09 -0.81 3.04
C ALA A 169 -18.83 0.43 2.19
N ARG A 170 -17.74 1.15 2.47
CA ARG A 170 -17.37 2.35 1.72
C ARG A 170 -16.99 2.06 0.26
N VAL A 171 -16.39 0.90 -0.04
CA VAL A 171 -16.14 0.47 -1.43
C VAL A 171 -17.46 0.35 -2.20
N LEU A 172 -18.50 -0.24 -1.61
CA LEU A 172 -19.81 -0.37 -2.25
C LEU A 172 -20.50 0.98 -2.51
N GLU A 173 -20.26 1.97 -1.66
CA GLU A 173 -20.79 3.32 -1.81
C GLU A 173 -20.06 4.11 -2.92
N GLU A 174 -18.76 3.93 -3.04
CA GLU A 174 -17.92 4.78 -3.91
C GLU A 174 -17.68 4.19 -5.31
N PHE A 175 -17.72 2.87 -5.44
CA PHE A 175 -17.36 2.20 -6.70
C PHE A 175 -18.54 1.42 -7.26
N PRO A 176 -19.19 1.90 -8.33
CA PRO A 176 -20.16 1.10 -9.05
C PRO A 176 -19.47 -0.13 -9.64
N MET A 177 -19.94 -1.31 -9.31
CA MET A 177 -19.37 -2.57 -9.78
C MET A 177 -20.45 -3.60 -10.07
N PRO A 178 -20.17 -4.59 -10.97
CA PRO A 178 -21.09 -5.69 -11.24
C PRO A 178 -21.45 -6.45 -9.94
N GLU A 179 -22.68 -6.93 -9.85
CA GLU A 179 -23.17 -7.70 -8.69
C GLU A 179 -22.27 -8.90 -8.38
N ALA A 180 -21.72 -9.55 -9.40
CA ALA A 180 -20.76 -10.63 -9.27
C ALA A 180 -19.51 -10.27 -8.45
N PHE A 181 -19.17 -8.97 -8.34
CA PHE A 181 -18.06 -8.47 -7.54
C PHE A 181 -18.54 -7.86 -6.23
N ALA A 182 -19.64 -7.09 -6.26
CA ALA A 182 -20.21 -6.41 -5.10
C ALA A 182 -20.52 -7.37 -3.94
N GLN A 183 -20.96 -8.60 -4.24
CA GLN A 183 -21.24 -9.61 -3.23
C GLN A 183 -20.07 -9.88 -2.27
N TYR A 184 -18.80 -9.81 -2.73
CA TYR A 184 -17.63 -10.08 -1.87
C TYR A 184 -17.34 -8.97 -0.86
N PHE A 185 -17.92 -7.79 -1.03
CA PHE A 185 -17.76 -6.66 -0.10
C PHE A 185 -18.89 -6.57 0.93
N ARG A 186 -19.97 -7.38 0.81
CA ARG A 186 -21.11 -7.36 1.75
C ARG A 186 -20.93 -8.28 2.97
N ASP A 187 -20.04 -9.27 2.88
CA ASP A 187 -19.88 -10.34 3.91
C ASP A 187 -18.81 -9.98 4.97
#